data_05f41a763bc5f8b667cf00fdbfcf02c3
#
_entry.id   05f41a763bc5f8b667cf00fdbfcf02c3
#
_cell.length_a   1.000
_cell.length_b   1.000
_cell.length_c   1.000
_cell.angle_alpha   90.00
_cell.angle_beta   90.00
_cell.angle_gamma   90.00
#
_symmetry.space_group_name_H-M   'P 1'
#
loop_
_entity.id
_entity.type
_entity.pdbx_description
1 polymer ?
#
loop_
_entity_poly.entity_id
_entity_poly.type
_entity_poly.pdbx_seq_one_letter_code
_entity_poly.pdbx_strand_id
1 'polypeptide(L)'
;MKRVLAILFLLFPFLSCCQPKTFLTDRTLELCQYIPDHVLKPEAKEAMTPDFFWALSEAFNAPVADYLEIGDNEWLWYFVTGNGGSEPVYSVKSVTQTDRNSAMAIVTVRQRWEDGTETDAKECEVLLKRIDGKWLLDDFDGKKAECHSYVRQVREKYASGEYVKYLESAEDLKKYVPDFQARVKAFYEKYGE
;
A
#
# COMPACT_ATOMS: atom_id res chain seq x y z
N MET A 1 65.51 -5.74 6.86
CA MET A 1 64.21 -6.08 7.48
C MET A 1 63.23 -4.93 7.33
N LYS A 2 62.56 -4.80 6.22
CA LYS A 2 61.44 -3.82 5.97
C LYS A 2 60.77 -4.21 4.68
N ARG A 3 59.81 -5.15 4.67
CA ARG A 3 58.89 -5.43 3.56
C ARG A 3 57.96 -6.62 3.92
N VAL A 4 57.15 -6.50 4.99
CA VAL A 4 56.05 -7.42 5.27
C VAL A 4 54.98 -6.66 6.06
N LEU A 5 54.36 -5.62 5.47
CA LEU A 5 53.20 -4.96 6.11
C LEU A 5 52.28 -4.28 5.10
N ALA A 6 52.10 -4.85 3.93
CA ALA A 6 51.24 -4.23 2.89
C ALA A 6 50.23 -5.16 2.24
N ILE A 7 49.94 -6.33 2.81
CA ILE A 7 48.99 -7.31 2.16
C ILE A 7 47.74 -7.61 3.01
N LEU A 8 47.52 -6.87 4.10
CA LEU A 8 46.33 -7.18 4.97
C LEU A 8 45.17 -6.22 4.81
N PHE A 9 45.16 -5.34 3.81
CA PHE A 9 44.06 -4.35 3.63
C PHE A 9 43.19 -4.55 2.39
N LEU A 10 43.33 -5.65 1.66
CA LEU A 10 42.59 -5.90 0.42
C LEU A 10 41.59 -7.06 0.49
N LEU A 11 41.28 -7.58 1.67
CA LEU A 11 40.32 -8.70 1.82
C LEU A 11 39.02 -8.34 2.55
N PHE A 12 38.66 -7.04 2.68
CA PHE A 12 37.46 -6.62 3.37
C PHE A 12 36.41 -5.86 2.53
N PRO A 13 36.15 -6.11 1.23
CA PRO A 13 34.95 -5.56 0.61
C PRO A 13 33.89 -6.58 0.27
N PHE A 14 33.97 -7.84 0.67
CA PHE A 14 32.97 -8.86 0.34
C PHE A 14 32.26 -9.47 1.55
N LEU A 15 32.23 -8.82 2.69
CA LEU A 15 31.28 -9.19 3.73
C LEU A 15 29.89 -8.74 3.27
N SER A 16 29.25 -9.71 2.65
CA SER A 16 27.83 -9.81 2.32
C SER A 16 26.94 -8.79 3.04
N CYS A 17 26.43 -7.83 2.28
CA CYS A 17 25.43 -6.85 2.73
C CYS A 17 24.03 -7.47 2.97
N CYS A 18 23.94 -8.78 3.18
CA CYS A 18 22.68 -9.42 3.55
C CYS A 18 22.37 -9.12 5.02
N GLN A 19 21.25 -8.48 5.26
CA GLN A 19 20.72 -8.28 6.61
C GLN A 19 20.36 -9.64 7.24
N PRO A 20 20.54 -9.83 8.56
CA PRO A 20 20.09 -11.03 9.24
C PRO A 20 18.60 -11.27 8.98
N LYS A 21 18.21 -12.54 8.75
CA LYS A 21 16.79 -12.90 8.51
C LYS A 21 15.87 -12.41 9.63
N THR A 22 16.30 -12.49 10.87
CA THR A 22 15.55 -11.99 12.04
C THR A 22 15.24 -10.49 11.91
N PHE A 23 16.22 -9.69 11.51
CA PHE A 23 16.02 -8.26 11.31
C PHE A 23 14.96 -7.96 10.24
N LEU A 24 15.00 -8.65 9.09
CA LEU A 24 14.01 -8.45 8.03
C LEU A 24 12.63 -8.97 8.43
N THR A 25 12.56 -10.04 9.22
CA THR A 25 11.30 -10.56 9.76
C THR A 25 10.64 -9.52 10.67
N ASP A 26 11.38 -9.01 11.64
CA ASP A 26 10.88 -8.01 12.59
C ASP A 26 10.48 -6.71 11.87
N ARG A 27 11.32 -6.27 10.92
CA ARG A 27 11.01 -5.10 10.12
C ARG A 27 9.77 -5.28 9.25
N THR A 28 9.56 -6.47 8.67
CA THR A 28 8.36 -6.77 7.89
C THR A 28 7.10 -6.65 8.76
N LEU A 29 7.11 -7.24 9.97
CA LEU A 29 5.99 -7.14 10.89
C LEU A 29 5.70 -5.69 11.31
N GLU A 30 6.73 -4.91 11.58
CA GLU A 30 6.60 -3.48 11.88
C GLU A 30 5.94 -2.72 10.72
N LEU A 31 6.37 -2.99 9.49
CA LEU A 31 5.84 -2.33 8.30
C LEU A 31 4.40 -2.73 7.99
N CYS A 32 4.01 -3.99 8.26
CA CYS A 32 2.63 -4.45 8.06
C CYS A 32 1.61 -3.66 8.91
N GLN A 33 2.01 -3.06 10.02
CA GLN A 33 1.13 -2.23 10.85
C GLN A 33 0.67 -0.93 10.16
N TYR A 34 1.35 -0.53 9.08
CA TYR A 34 1.00 0.65 8.29
C TYR A 34 0.12 0.32 7.07
N ILE A 35 -0.17 -0.97 6.83
CA ILE A 35 -1.09 -1.36 5.75
C ILE A 35 -2.46 -0.80 6.09
N PRO A 36 -3.08 -0.04 5.17
CA PRO A 36 -4.36 0.60 5.44
C PRO A 36 -5.46 -0.45 5.61
N ASP A 37 -6.31 -0.22 6.58
CA ASP A 37 -7.57 -0.94 6.77
C ASP A 37 -8.71 -0.16 6.09
N HIS A 38 -9.07 0.99 6.63
CA HIS A 38 -10.10 1.88 6.07
C HIS A 38 -9.55 3.22 5.62
N VAL A 39 -8.44 3.66 6.20
CA VAL A 39 -7.85 4.97 5.99
C VAL A 39 -6.35 4.84 5.81
N LEU A 40 -5.82 5.48 4.78
CA LEU A 40 -4.38 5.64 4.64
C LEU A 40 -3.88 6.69 5.64
N LYS A 41 -3.23 6.23 6.70
CA LYS A 41 -2.69 7.10 7.74
C LYS A 41 -1.51 7.92 7.20
N PRO A 42 -1.36 9.21 7.57
CA PRO A 42 -0.23 10.04 7.14
C PRO A 42 1.15 9.44 7.48
N GLU A 43 1.26 8.73 8.61
CA GLU A 43 2.47 8.09 9.11
C GLU A 43 2.95 6.95 8.19
N ALA A 44 2.05 6.35 7.41
CA ALA A 44 2.38 5.33 6.41
C ALA A 44 3.38 5.83 5.36
N LYS A 45 3.44 7.15 5.13
CA LYS A 45 4.42 7.77 4.23
C LYS A 45 5.87 7.49 4.61
N GLU A 46 6.16 7.35 5.90
CA GLU A 46 7.51 7.06 6.39
C GLU A 46 7.84 5.55 6.38
N ALA A 47 6.82 4.72 6.23
CA ALA A 47 6.93 3.26 6.23
C ALA A 47 6.88 2.65 4.82
N MET A 48 6.40 3.38 3.84
CA MET A 48 6.22 2.92 2.46
C MET A 48 7.19 3.61 1.50
N THR A 49 7.45 2.95 0.37
CA THR A 49 8.14 3.65 -0.74
C THR A 49 7.27 4.79 -1.25
N PRO A 50 7.88 5.89 -1.75
CA PRO A 50 7.12 7.01 -2.28
C PRO A 50 6.10 6.59 -3.35
N ASP A 51 6.49 5.67 -4.22
CA ASP A 51 5.65 5.15 -5.32
C ASP A 51 4.43 4.38 -4.79
N PHE A 52 4.63 3.49 -3.82
CA PHE A 52 3.51 2.73 -3.23
C PHE A 52 2.57 3.63 -2.42
N PHE A 53 3.13 4.52 -1.59
CA PHE A 53 2.32 5.49 -0.84
C PHE A 53 1.51 6.40 -1.77
N TRP A 54 2.11 6.83 -2.89
CA TRP A 54 1.42 7.66 -3.88
C TRP A 54 0.26 6.92 -4.54
N ALA A 55 0.50 5.68 -5.00
CA ALA A 55 -0.54 4.85 -5.61
C ALA A 55 -1.74 4.64 -4.67
N LEU A 56 -1.48 4.34 -3.40
CA LEU A 56 -2.53 4.22 -2.38
C LEU A 56 -3.24 5.56 -2.15
N SER A 57 -2.47 6.64 -1.96
CA SER A 57 -3.03 7.97 -1.70
C SER A 57 -3.93 8.44 -2.83
N GLU A 58 -3.54 8.20 -4.07
CA GLU A 58 -4.34 8.53 -5.25
C GLU A 58 -5.64 7.72 -5.27
N ALA A 59 -5.55 6.40 -5.07
CA ALA A 59 -6.71 5.51 -5.07
C ALA A 59 -7.70 5.83 -3.93
N PHE A 60 -7.20 6.08 -2.71
CA PHE A 60 -8.04 6.42 -1.55
C PHE A 60 -8.72 7.79 -1.68
N ASN A 61 -8.15 8.72 -2.44
CA ASN A 61 -8.72 10.06 -2.62
C ASN A 61 -9.49 10.25 -3.93
N ALA A 62 -9.58 9.24 -4.79
CA ALA A 62 -10.32 9.32 -6.03
C ALA A 62 -11.84 9.41 -5.76
N PRO A 63 -12.54 10.51 -6.07
CA PRO A 63 -13.97 10.63 -5.83
C PRO A 63 -14.75 9.69 -6.76
N VAL A 64 -15.75 9.00 -6.21
CA VAL A 64 -16.67 8.13 -6.94
C VAL A 64 -18.12 8.54 -6.66
N ALA A 65 -19.00 8.38 -7.63
CA ALA A 65 -20.40 8.73 -7.53
C ALA A 65 -21.34 7.50 -7.49
N ASP A 66 -20.75 6.31 -7.38
CA ASP A 66 -21.48 5.06 -7.29
C ASP A 66 -21.98 4.86 -5.86
N TYR A 67 -23.08 4.17 -5.69
CA TYR A 67 -23.64 3.62 -4.46
C TYR A 67 -24.30 4.57 -3.46
N LEU A 68 -23.69 5.60 -3.00
CA LEU A 68 -24.22 6.44 -1.93
C LEU A 68 -23.91 7.90 -2.20
N GLU A 69 -24.50 8.45 -3.29
CA GLU A 69 -24.53 9.88 -3.49
C GLU A 69 -23.15 10.49 -3.85
N ILE A 70 -22.12 10.34 -3.06
CA ILE A 70 -20.70 10.54 -3.35
C ILE A 70 -19.96 9.61 -2.41
N GLY A 71 -19.70 8.40 -2.87
CA GLY A 71 -19.23 7.33 -2.02
C GLY A 71 -17.73 7.37 -1.74
N ASP A 72 -17.38 6.71 -0.66
CA ASP A 72 -16.02 6.27 -0.39
C ASP A 72 -15.68 5.05 -1.24
N ASN A 73 -14.41 4.78 -1.43
CA ASN A 73 -13.92 3.66 -2.22
C ASN A 73 -14.06 2.35 -1.43
N GLU A 74 -15.26 1.79 -1.38
CA GLU A 74 -15.58 0.59 -0.58
C GLU A 74 -14.64 -0.60 -0.84
N TRP A 75 -14.17 -0.77 -2.09
CA TRP A 75 -13.26 -1.85 -2.40
C TRP A 75 -11.93 -1.78 -1.62
N LEU A 76 -11.52 -0.61 -1.18
CA LEU A 76 -10.34 -0.42 -0.35
C LEU A 76 -10.55 -0.89 1.10
N TRP A 77 -11.80 -0.99 1.57
CA TRP A 77 -12.14 -1.59 2.87
C TRP A 77 -11.77 -3.07 2.91
N TYR A 78 -11.72 -3.70 1.74
CA TYR A 78 -11.30 -5.09 1.59
C TYR A 78 -9.82 -5.25 1.32
N PHE A 79 -9.03 -4.20 1.54
CA PHE A 79 -7.60 -4.19 1.20
C PHE A 79 -6.84 -5.36 1.82
N VAL A 80 -7.13 -5.67 3.08
CA VAL A 80 -6.48 -6.77 3.79
C VAL A 80 -7.45 -7.89 4.08
N THR A 81 -8.64 -7.59 4.50
CA THR A 81 -9.43 -8.53 5.30
C THR A 81 -10.93 -8.54 5.03
N GLY A 82 -11.48 -7.54 4.44
CA GLY A 82 -12.85 -7.57 3.94
C GLY A 82 -13.99 -7.34 4.94
N ASN A 83 -13.74 -7.02 6.21
CA ASN A 83 -14.83 -6.74 7.16
C ASN A 83 -14.43 -5.72 8.22
N GLY A 84 -15.17 -4.61 8.33
CA GLY A 84 -15.01 -3.68 9.44
C GLY A 84 -15.30 -4.34 10.80
N GLY A 85 -14.57 -3.92 11.84
CA GLY A 85 -14.78 -4.38 13.23
C GLY A 85 -13.87 -5.51 13.68
N SER A 86 -12.87 -5.88 12.89
CA SER A 86 -11.84 -6.85 13.28
C SER A 86 -10.45 -6.24 13.11
N GLU A 87 -9.48 -6.75 13.84
CA GLU A 87 -8.08 -6.33 13.73
C GLU A 87 -7.28 -7.32 12.90
N PRO A 88 -6.45 -6.86 11.93
CA PRO A 88 -5.56 -7.73 11.20
C PRO A 88 -4.40 -8.19 12.11
N VAL A 89 -4.17 -9.50 12.15
CA VAL A 89 -3.04 -10.11 12.85
C VAL A 89 -2.07 -10.67 11.83
N TYR A 90 -0.87 -10.12 11.81
CA TYR A 90 0.18 -10.49 10.88
C TYR A 90 1.18 -11.46 11.51
N SER A 91 1.64 -12.45 10.74
CA SER A 91 2.82 -13.24 11.06
C SER A 91 3.65 -13.51 9.82
N VAL A 92 4.98 -13.44 9.95
CA VAL A 92 5.90 -13.66 8.82
C VAL A 92 6.24 -15.14 8.72
N LYS A 93 5.87 -15.76 7.61
CA LYS A 93 6.19 -17.16 7.29
C LYS A 93 7.61 -17.32 6.76
N SER A 94 8.03 -16.40 5.89
CA SER A 94 9.36 -16.39 5.31
C SER A 94 9.76 -15.01 4.83
N VAL A 95 11.07 -14.73 4.82
CA VAL A 95 11.66 -13.56 4.18
C VAL A 95 12.86 -14.01 3.35
N THR A 96 12.93 -13.53 2.11
CA THR A 96 14.04 -13.76 1.21
C THR A 96 14.52 -12.43 0.66
N GLN A 97 15.77 -12.09 0.95
CA GLN A 97 16.42 -10.95 0.31
C GLN A 97 16.81 -11.34 -1.12
N THR A 98 16.23 -10.67 -2.11
CA THR A 98 16.43 -10.98 -3.53
C THR A 98 17.67 -10.28 -4.11
N ASP A 99 17.98 -9.11 -3.56
CA ASP A 99 19.21 -8.37 -3.87
C ASP A 99 19.60 -7.44 -2.71
N ARG A 100 20.60 -6.57 -2.91
CA ARG A 100 21.08 -5.63 -1.87
C ARG A 100 19.98 -4.70 -1.33
N ASN A 101 19.02 -4.35 -2.17
CA ASN A 101 18.02 -3.32 -1.88
C ASN A 101 16.56 -3.84 -1.98
N SER A 102 16.36 -5.13 -2.21
CA SER A 102 15.04 -5.73 -2.38
C SER A 102 14.91 -7.01 -1.58
N ALA A 103 13.75 -7.20 -0.97
CA ALA A 103 13.38 -8.42 -0.29
C ALA A 103 11.90 -8.73 -0.53
N MET A 104 11.56 -10.01 -0.45
CA MET A 104 10.19 -10.51 -0.53
C MET A 104 9.90 -11.31 0.74
N ALA A 105 8.76 -11.03 1.34
CA ALA A 105 8.25 -11.79 2.47
C ALA A 105 6.92 -12.44 2.12
N ILE A 106 6.68 -13.62 2.70
CA ILE A 106 5.34 -14.23 2.76
C ILE A 106 4.82 -13.98 4.17
N VAL A 107 3.71 -13.27 4.24
CA VAL A 107 3.04 -12.91 5.48
C VAL A 107 1.70 -13.62 5.54
N THR A 108 1.35 -14.20 6.66
CA THR A 108 -0.01 -14.68 6.92
C THR A 108 -0.79 -13.59 7.63
N VAL A 109 -2.00 -13.36 7.16
CA VAL A 109 -2.95 -12.41 7.74
C VAL A 109 -4.17 -13.18 8.23
N ARG A 110 -4.58 -12.91 9.46
CA ARG A 110 -5.87 -13.33 10.04
C ARG A 110 -6.60 -12.11 10.52
N GLN A 111 -7.91 -12.19 10.56
CA GLN A 111 -8.72 -11.22 11.28
C GLN A 111 -9.04 -11.75 12.66
N ARG A 112 -8.90 -10.90 13.65
CA ARG A 112 -9.31 -11.18 15.00
C ARG A 112 -10.48 -10.25 15.37
N TRP A 113 -11.59 -10.85 15.81
CA TRP A 113 -12.74 -10.13 16.32
C TRP A 113 -12.59 -9.83 17.82
N GLU A 114 -13.41 -8.92 18.34
CA GLU A 114 -13.40 -8.57 19.77
C GLU A 114 -13.63 -9.77 20.71
N ASP A 115 -14.38 -10.76 20.27
CA ASP A 115 -14.62 -12.00 21.02
C ASP A 115 -13.42 -12.99 21.01
N GLY A 116 -12.33 -12.62 20.32
CA GLY A 116 -11.13 -13.43 20.17
C GLY A 116 -11.19 -14.50 19.08
N THR A 117 -12.29 -14.62 18.34
CA THR A 117 -12.36 -15.51 17.17
C THR A 117 -11.45 -14.98 16.05
N GLU A 118 -10.87 -15.87 15.27
CA GLU A 118 -10.02 -15.55 14.15
C GLU A 118 -10.51 -16.21 12.86
N THR A 119 -10.29 -15.55 11.73
CA THR A 119 -10.51 -16.15 10.40
C THR A 119 -9.43 -17.15 10.06
N ASP A 120 -9.65 -17.91 8.98
CA ASP A 120 -8.58 -18.66 8.32
C ASP A 120 -7.45 -17.73 7.87
N ALA A 121 -6.22 -18.25 7.90
CA ALA A 121 -5.05 -17.50 7.50
C ALA A 121 -5.02 -17.33 5.96
N LYS A 122 -4.89 -16.09 5.51
CA LYS A 122 -4.58 -15.76 4.12
C LYS A 122 -3.07 -15.50 4.00
N GLU A 123 -2.40 -16.10 3.02
CA GLU A 123 -1.02 -15.77 2.68
C GLU A 123 -0.99 -14.60 1.69
N CYS A 124 -0.16 -13.60 2.00
CA CYS A 124 0.05 -12.41 1.19
C CYS A 124 1.53 -12.21 0.90
N GLU A 125 1.85 -11.79 -0.31
CA GLU A 125 3.21 -11.40 -0.68
C GLU A 125 3.46 -9.95 -0.25
N VAL A 126 4.61 -9.69 0.35
CA VAL A 126 5.04 -8.37 0.78
C VAL A 126 6.39 -8.05 0.14
N LEU A 127 6.43 -7.02 -0.67
CA LEU A 127 7.66 -6.53 -1.28
C LEU A 127 8.26 -5.41 -0.43
N LEU A 128 9.54 -5.54 -0.16
CA LEU A 128 10.31 -4.56 0.60
C LEU A 128 11.40 -3.98 -0.30
N LYS A 129 11.63 -2.68 -0.17
CA LYS A 129 12.70 -1.98 -0.88
C LYS A 129 13.53 -1.15 0.09
N ARG A 130 14.84 -1.17 -0.09
CA ARG A 130 15.76 -0.39 0.72
C ARG A 130 16.08 0.93 0.03
N ILE A 131 15.67 2.04 0.66
CA ILE A 131 15.93 3.41 0.20
C ILE A 131 16.66 4.15 1.33
N ASP A 132 17.78 4.78 1.04
CA ASP A 132 18.58 5.54 2.01
C ASP A 132 18.89 4.75 3.28
N GLY A 133 19.19 3.45 3.10
CA GLY A 133 19.53 2.55 4.19
C GLY A 133 18.35 1.99 4.99
N LYS A 134 17.13 2.47 4.75
CA LYS A 134 15.90 2.02 5.43
C LYS A 134 15.11 1.05 4.55
N TRP A 135 14.62 -0.04 5.13
CA TRP A 135 13.67 -0.93 4.48
C TRP A 135 12.26 -0.37 4.60
N LEU A 136 11.58 -0.24 3.47
CA LEU A 136 10.24 0.29 3.31
C LEU A 136 9.35 -0.72 2.62
N LEU A 137 8.05 -0.65 2.86
CA LEU A 137 7.03 -1.42 2.16
C LEU A 137 6.90 -0.89 0.73
N ASP A 138 7.15 -1.74 -0.26
CA ASP A 138 7.06 -1.38 -1.69
C ASP A 138 5.79 -1.88 -2.36
N ASP A 139 5.26 -3.00 -1.91
CA ASP A 139 3.95 -3.52 -2.32
C ASP A 139 3.42 -4.51 -1.29
N PHE A 140 2.13 -4.70 -1.30
CA PHE A 140 1.43 -5.69 -0.50
C PHE A 140 0.41 -6.42 -1.39
N ASP A 141 0.63 -7.71 -1.63
CA ASP A 141 -0.28 -8.60 -2.37
C ASP A 141 -0.72 -8.04 -3.74
N GLY A 142 0.19 -7.31 -4.43
CA GLY A 142 -0.08 -6.70 -5.75
C GLY A 142 -0.92 -5.42 -5.71
N LYS A 143 -1.16 -4.84 -4.54
CA LYS A 143 -2.05 -3.68 -4.37
C LYS A 143 -1.60 -2.43 -5.09
N LYS A 144 -0.31 -2.24 -5.29
CA LYS A 144 0.19 -1.11 -6.08
C LYS A 144 -0.38 -1.13 -7.50
N ALA A 145 -0.31 -2.28 -8.17
CA ALA A 145 -0.84 -2.44 -9.52
C ALA A 145 -2.38 -2.33 -9.55
N GLU A 146 -3.06 -2.85 -8.54
CA GLU A 146 -4.52 -2.72 -8.41
C GLU A 146 -4.92 -1.24 -8.26
N CYS A 147 -4.25 -0.48 -7.41
CA CYS A 147 -4.50 0.96 -7.24
C CYS A 147 -4.35 1.73 -8.55
N HIS A 148 -3.26 1.52 -9.27
CA HIS A 148 -3.06 2.15 -10.58
C HIS A 148 -4.16 1.78 -11.59
N SER A 149 -4.56 0.51 -11.61
CA SER A 149 -5.64 0.03 -12.49
C SER A 149 -6.98 0.70 -12.15
N TYR A 150 -7.29 0.76 -10.85
CA TYR A 150 -8.49 1.40 -10.36
C TYR A 150 -8.55 2.89 -10.71
N VAL A 151 -7.49 3.63 -10.39
CA VAL A 151 -7.44 5.08 -10.69
C VAL A 151 -7.60 5.34 -12.17
N ARG A 152 -6.99 4.53 -13.04
CA ARG A 152 -7.20 4.64 -14.49
C ARG A 152 -8.66 4.48 -14.87
N GLN A 153 -9.37 3.46 -14.35
CA GLN A 153 -10.79 3.25 -14.62
C GLN A 153 -11.65 4.41 -14.12
N VAL A 154 -11.36 4.94 -12.93
CA VAL A 154 -12.07 6.09 -12.38
C VAL A 154 -11.86 7.34 -13.23
N ARG A 155 -10.64 7.59 -13.70
CA ARG A 155 -10.33 8.71 -14.61
C ARG A 155 -11.04 8.58 -15.96
N GLU A 156 -11.17 7.37 -16.50
CA GLU A 156 -11.97 7.09 -17.70
C GLU A 156 -13.45 7.45 -17.49
N LYS A 157 -14.01 7.13 -16.32
CA LYS A 157 -15.38 7.51 -15.96
C LYS A 157 -15.55 9.03 -15.79
N TYR A 158 -14.53 9.74 -15.28
CA TYR A 158 -14.56 11.22 -15.27
C TYR A 158 -14.58 11.78 -16.68
N ALA A 159 -13.68 11.31 -17.55
CA ALA A 159 -13.57 11.78 -18.92
C ALA A 159 -14.81 11.50 -19.77
N SER A 160 -15.47 10.35 -19.56
CA SER A 160 -16.71 10.01 -20.27
C SER A 160 -17.96 10.70 -19.71
N GLY A 161 -17.85 11.34 -18.54
CA GLY A 161 -18.97 11.94 -17.83
C GLY A 161 -19.95 10.92 -17.24
N GLU A 162 -19.54 9.65 -17.09
CA GLU A 162 -20.41 8.57 -16.59
C GLU A 162 -20.95 8.88 -15.21
N TYR A 163 -20.12 9.33 -14.27
CA TYR A 163 -20.55 9.68 -12.93
C TYR A 163 -21.50 10.88 -12.90
N VAL A 164 -21.27 11.90 -13.75
CA VAL A 164 -22.20 13.03 -13.85
C VAL A 164 -23.54 12.59 -14.39
N LYS A 165 -23.58 11.75 -15.44
CA LYS A 165 -24.82 11.17 -15.98
C LYS A 165 -25.56 10.35 -14.93
N TYR A 166 -24.81 9.59 -14.11
CA TYR A 166 -25.41 8.84 -13.00
C TYR A 166 -26.06 9.78 -11.99
N LEU A 167 -25.37 10.82 -11.52
CA LEU A 167 -25.93 11.81 -10.60
C LEU A 167 -27.11 12.60 -11.19
N GLU A 168 -27.13 12.81 -12.50
CA GLU A 168 -28.25 13.48 -13.21
C GLU A 168 -29.46 12.56 -13.47
N SER A 169 -29.30 11.25 -13.30
CA SER A 169 -30.33 10.27 -13.62
C SER A 169 -31.54 10.29 -12.67
N ALA A 170 -31.37 10.82 -11.45
CA ALA A 170 -32.39 10.93 -10.45
C ALA A 170 -32.45 12.34 -9.85
N GLU A 171 -33.66 12.83 -9.56
CA GLU A 171 -33.88 14.22 -9.11
C GLU A 171 -33.19 14.52 -7.77
N ASP A 172 -33.19 13.56 -6.86
CA ASP A 172 -32.56 13.64 -5.55
C ASP A 172 -31.03 13.58 -5.59
N LEU A 173 -30.43 13.05 -6.66
CA LEU A 173 -28.98 12.97 -6.87
C LEU A 173 -28.39 14.22 -7.52
N LYS A 174 -29.18 14.95 -8.31
CA LYS A 174 -28.69 16.14 -9.05
C LYS A 174 -28.05 17.20 -8.17
N LYS A 175 -28.47 17.32 -6.91
CA LYS A 175 -27.91 18.25 -5.93
C LYS A 175 -26.41 18.01 -5.65
N TYR A 176 -25.90 16.79 -5.90
CA TYR A 176 -24.51 16.40 -5.65
C TYR A 176 -23.57 16.70 -6.81
N VAL A 177 -24.08 16.99 -8.01
CA VAL A 177 -23.24 17.23 -9.21
C VAL A 177 -22.20 18.32 -8.97
N PRO A 178 -22.53 19.51 -8.41
CA PRO A 178 -21.53 20.56 -8.18
C PRO A 178 -20.41 20.13 -7.21
N ASP A 179 -20.77 19.45 -6.13
CA ASP A 179 -19.80 18.96 -5.15
C ASP A 179 -18.89 17.88 -5.74
N PHE A 180 -19.46 16.92 -6.47
CA PHE A 180 -18.69 15.89 -7.16
C PHE A 180 -17.68 16.51 -8.16
N GLN A 181 -18.13 17.46 -8.99
CA GLN A 181 -17.25 18.15 -9.94
C GLN A 181 -16.12 18.91 -9.23
N ALA A 182 -16.40 19.55 -8.09
CA ALA A 182 -15.39 20.23 -7.29
C ALA A 182 -14.36 19.24 -6.72
N ARG A 183 -14.81 18.07 -6.24
CA ARG A 183 -13.93 17.00 -5.75
C ARG A 183 -13.05 16.42 -6.87
N VAL A 184 -13.61 16.17 -8.05
CA VAL A 184 -12.84 15.71 -9.22
C VAL A 184 -11.79 16.74 -9.61
N LYS A 185 -12.14 18.02 -9.63
CA LYS A 185 -11.18 19.10 -9.89
C LYS A 185 -10.04 19.11 -8.88
N ALA A 186 -10.34 19.06 -7.59
CA ALA A 186 -9.35 19.00 -6.52
C ALA A 186 -8.46 17.75 -6.60
N PHE A 187 -9.02 16.62 -7.03
CA PHE A 187 -8.27 15.40 -7.29
C PHE A 187 -7.23 15.59 -8.40
N TYR A 188 -7.62 16.17 -9.54
CA TYR A 188 -6.67 16.46 -10.62
C TYR A 188 -5.62 17.51 -10.24
N GLU A 189 -5.99 18.53 -9.47
CA GLU A 189 -5.02 19.51 -8.94
C GLU A 189 -3.95 18.87 -8.06
N LYS A 190 -4.31 17.82 -7.30
CA LYS A 190 -3.39 17.14 -6.40
C LYS A 190 -2.58 16.04 -7.09
N TYR A 191 -3.19 15.26 -7.97
CA TYR A 191 -2.58 14.03 -8.51
C TYR A 191 -2.22 14.14 -10.00
N GLY A 192 -2.62 15.22 -10.67
CA GLY A 192 -2.37 15.46 -12.09
C GLY A 192 -3.27 14.62 -13.01
N GLU A 193 -2.99 14.69 -14.31
CA GLU A 193 -3.68 13.91 -15.34
C GLU A 193 -3.12 12.49 -15.45
#